data_ea37da038d97a6d7ce2a44ccbf17f418
#
_entry.id   ea37da038d97a6d7ce2a44ccbf17f418
#
_cell.length_a   1.000
_cell.length_b   1.000
_cell.length_c   1.000
_cell.angle_alpha   90.00
_cell.angle_beta   90.00
_cell.angle_gamma   90.00
#
_symmetry.space_group_name_H-M   'P 1'
#
loop_
_entity.id
_entity.type
_entity.pdbx_description
1 polymer ?
#
loop_
_entity_poly.entity_id
_entity_poly.type
_entity_poly.pdbx_seq_one_letter_code
_entity_poly.pdbx_strand_id
1 'polypeptide(L)'
;MPDKVILIIEDDLHIGGLVAQVLREAGYRPELVRDVHAARAEKQRGLDPAGVLSDLMVSGSAGPSQLAAQLAAIFPSVPIAFMTGVPPKRRAALGVTHDRVIEKPFELETLLESVAQMLEEK
;
A
#
# COMPACT_ATOMS: atom_id res chain seq x y z
N MET A 1 -17.78 -3.56 15.65
CA MET A 1 -17.27 -2.84 14.44
C MET A 1 -16.55 -3.81 13.55
N PRO A 2 -16.89 -3.88 12.28
CA PRO A 2 -16.09 -4.69 11.36
C PRO A 2 -14.68 -4.10 11.23
N ASP A 3 -13.70 -4.97 11.13
CA ASP A 3 -12.33 -4.53 10.94
C ASP A 3 -12.16 -3.89 9.57
N LYS A 4 -11.36 -2.84 9.51
CA LYS A 4 -11.05 -2.22 8.23
C LYS A 4 -10.03 -3.07 7.48
N VAL A 5 -10.31 -3.37 6.24
CA VAL A 5 -9.44 -4.17 5.38
C VAL A 5 -8.37 -3.28 4.76
N ILE A 6 -7.12 -3.67 4.93
CA ILE A 6 -5.98 -2.99 4.31
C ILE A 6 -5.35 -3.96 3.32
N LEU A 7 -5.37 -3.62 2.05
CA LEU A 7 -4.69 -4.41 1.03
C LEU A 7 -3.22 -4.02 0.99
N ILE A 8 -2.36 -5.01 1.14
CA ILE A 8 -0.90 -4.82 1.12
C ILE A 8 -0.38 -5.45 -0.17
N ILE A 9 0.33 -4.67 -0.98
CA ILE A 9 0.95 -5.15 -2.22
C ILE A 9 2.46 -5.12 -2.01
N GLU A 10 3.06 -6.29 -1.82
CA GLU A 10 4.48 -6.42 -1.50
C GLU A 10 4.96 -7.81 -1.92
N ASP A 11 5.98 -7.87 -2.78
CA ASP A 11 6.53 -9.14 -3.23
C ASP A 11 7.55 -9.75 -2.27
N ASP A 12 8.12 -8.96 -1.36
CA ASP A 12 9.00 -9.48 -0.31
C ASP A 12 8.12 -10.02 0.82
N LEU A 13 8.09 -11.34 0.97
CA LEU A 13 7.23 -12.00 1.95
C LEU A 13 7.60 -11.68 3.39
N HIS A 14 8.87 -11.40 3.66
CA HIS A 14 9.29 -11.02 5.01
C HIS A 14 8.73 -9.65 5.39
N ILE A 15 8.87 -8.69 4.49
CA ILE A 15 8.36 -7.33 4.72
C ILE A 15 6.83 -7.35 4.75
N GLY A 16 6.22 -7.98 3.75
CA GLY A 16 4.75 -8.04 3.66
C GLY A 16 4.13 -8.75 4.85
N GLY A 17 4.74 -9.86 5.29
CA GLY A 17 4.27 -10.60 6.45
C GLY A 17 4.39 -9.81 7.75
N LEU A 18 5.49 -9.05 7.91
CA LEU A 18 5.68 -8.20 9.07
C LEU A 18 4.64 -7.08 9.10
N VAL A 19 4.43 -6.42 7.97
CA VAL A 19 3.42 -5.35 7.86
C VAL A 19 2.04 -5.90 8.17
N ALA A 20 1.69 -7.06 7.61
CA ALA A 20 0.39 -7.69 7.85
C ALA A 20 0.21 -7.99 9.35
N GLN A 21 1.23 -8.53 10.00
CA GLN A 21 1.15 -8.85 11.43
C GLN A 21 0.96 -7.60 12.28
N VAL A 22 1.71 -6.54 12.00
CA VAL A 22 1.60 -5.28 12.73
C VAL A 22 0.20 -4.70 12.59
N LEU A 23 -0.35 -4.71 11.38
CA LEU A 23 -1.69 -4.20 11.14
C LEU A 23 -2.75 -5.06 11.83
N ARG A 24 -2.58 -6.37 11.81
CA ARG A 24 -3.52 -7.28 12.49
C ARG A 24 -3.55 -7.02 13.98
N GLU A 25 -2.38 -6.85 14.58
CA GLU A 25 -2.28 -6.56 16.03
C GLU A 25 -2.88 -5.21 16.39
N ALA A 26 -2.92 -4.28 15.44
CA ALA A 26 -3.53 -2.97 15.64
C ALA A 26 -5.04 -2.95 15.38
N GLY A 27 -5.63 -4.10 15.02
CA GLY A 27 -7.08 -4.21 14.82
C GLY A 27 -7.53 -4.10 13.38
N TYR A 28 -6.62 -3.99 12.43
CA TYR A 28 -6.97 -4.01 11.01
C TYR A 28 -7.04 -5.44 10.49
N ARG A 29 -7.65 -5.59 9.32
CA ARG A 29 -7.69 -6.88 8.62
C ARG A 29 -6.79 -6.79 7.39
N PRO A 30 -5.57 -7.32 7.46
CA PRO A 30 -4.65 -7.25 6.31
C PRO A 30 -4.96 -8.33 5.28
N GLU A 31 -4.86 -7.95 4.01
CA GLU A 31 -4.87 -8.88 2.88
C GLU A 31 -3.57 -8.63 2.11
N LEU A 32 -2.71 -9.63 2.06
CA LEU A 32 -1.39 -9.51 1.42
C LEU A 32 -1.41 -10.16 0.05
N VAL A 33 -1.03 -9.38 -0.96
CA VAL A 33 -0.83 -9.88 -2.32
C VAL A 33 0.57 -9.48 -2.79
N ARG A 34 1.08 -10.19 -3.78
CA ARG A 34 2.47 -10.04 -4.19
C ARG A 34 2.70 -9.03 -5.32
N ASP A 35 1.65 -8.72 -6.08
CA ASP A 35 1.80 -7.86 -7.26
C ASP A 35 0.47 -7.23 -7.65
N VAL A 36 0.51 -6.39 -8.70
CA VAL A 36 -0.67 -5.67 -9.17
C VAL A 36 -1.69 -6.63 -9.78
N HIS A 37 -1.23 -7.70 -10.42
CA HIS A 37 -2.14 -8.70 -11.00
C HIS A 37 -2.97 -9.38 -9.90
N ALA A 38 -2.32 -9.77 -8.81
CA ALA A 38 -3.01 -10.38 -7.68
C ALA A 38 -3.98 -9.39 -7.02
N ALA A 39 -3.60 -8.12 -6.93
CA ALA A 39 -4.50 -7.08 -6.40
C ALA A 39 -5.76 -6.96 -7.26
N ARG A 40 -5.60 -6.94 -8.58
CA ARG A 40 -6.72 -6.86 -9.52
C ARG A 40 -7.63 -8.08 -9.39
N ALA A 41 -7.04 -9.27 -9.22
CA ALA A 41 -7.79 -10.50 -9.03
C ALA A 41 -8.64 -10.45 -7.76
N GLU A 42 -8.10 -9.90 -6.67
CA GLU A 42 -8.86 -9.76 -5.43
C GLU A 42 -10.01 -8.79 -5.59
N LYS A 43 -9.81 -7.70 -6.33
CA LYS A 43 -10.90 -6.76 -6.65
C LYS A 43 -12.01 -7.48 -7.41
N GLN A 44 -11.66 -8.31 -8.37
CA GLN A 44 -12.64 -9.07 -9.15
C GLN A 44 -13.41 -10.08 -8.31
N ARG A 45 -12.81 -10.56 -7.23
CA ARG A 45 -13.47 -11.46 -6.28
C ARG A 45 -14.34 -10.73 -5.26
N GLY A 46 -14.37 -9.40 -5.32
CA GLY A 46 -15.22 -8.60 -4.44
C GLY A 46 -14.50 -7.94 -3.29
N LEU A 47 -13.15 -7.96 -3.24
CA LEU A 47 -12.43 -7.27 -2.18
C LEU A 47 -12.69 -5.77 -2.28
N ASP A 48 -13.07 -5.18 -1.16
CA ASP A 48 -13.35 -3.75 -1.05
C ASP A 48 -12.54 -3.18 0.13
N PRO A 49 -11.24 -2.87 -0.10
CA PRO A 49 -10.39 -2.43 1.00
C PRO A 49 -10.71 -1.00 1.43
N ALA A 50 -10.48 -0.73 2.72
CA ALA A 50 -10.56 0.63 3.24
C ALA A 50 -9.35 1.46 2.85
N GLY A 51 -8.21 0.80 2.59
CA GLY A 51 -6.99 1.44 2.14
C GLY A 51 -6.06 0.46 1.44
N VAL A 52 -5.16 0.98 0.64
CA VAL A 52 -4.14 0.21 -0.07
C VAL A 52 -2.76 0.68 0.36
N LEU A 53 -1.90 -0.26 0.72
CA LEU A 53 -0.53 0.01 1.12
C LEU A 53 0.37 -0.80 0.18
N SER A 54 1.08 -0.14 -0.71
CA SER A 54 1.83 -0.82 -1.77
C SER A 54 3.31 -0.45 -1.73
N ASP A 55 4.16 -1.43 -2.01
CA ASP A 55 5.53 -1.14 -2.38
C ASP A 55 5.49 -0.29 -3.66
N LEU A 56 6.37 0.68 -3.75
CA LEU A 56 6.46 1.56 -4.91
C LEU A 56 7.01 0.82 -6.14
N MET A 57 7.88 -0.17 -5.92
CA MET A 57 8.52 -0.94 -6.99
C MET A 57 7.96 -2.35 -6.97
N VAL A 58 6.83 -2.57 -7.65
CA VAL A 58 6.11 -3.84 -7.60
C VAL A 58 5.83 -4.34 -9.02
N SER A 59 5.81 -5.65 -9.19
CA SER A 59 5.53 -6.28 -10.49
C SER A 59 4.10 -5.98 -10.96
N GLY A 60 3.93 -5.86 -12.26
CA GLY A 60 2.65 -5.52 -12.87
C GLY A 60 2.36 -4.04 -12.89
N SER A 61 3.27 -3.25 -12.34
CA SER A 61 3.19 -1.79 -12.34
C SER A 61 3.53 -1.23 -13.71
N ALA A 62 2.88 -0.14 -14.08
CA ALA A 62 3.20 0.63 -15.28
C ALA A 62 4.40 1.57 -15.07
N GLY A 63 5.09 1.41 -13.94
CA GLY A 63 6.22 2.22 -13.54
C GLY A 63 5.91 3.00 -12.26
N PRO A 64 6.94 3.38 -11.49
CA PRO A 64 6.71 4.02 -10.18
C PRO A 64 5.96 5.33 -10.27
N SER A 65 6.13 6.10 -11.35
CA SER A 65 5.40 7.38 -11.51
C SER A 65 3.92 7.18 -11.85
N GLN A 66 3.52 5.99 -12.30
CA GLN A 66 2.16 5.72 -12.75
C GLN A 66 1.39 4.76 -11.85
N LEU A 67 2.06 4.18 -10.87
CA LEU A 67 1.45 3.17 -10.02
C LEU A 67 0.24 3.71 -9.23
N ALA A 68 0.33 4.94 -8.74
CA ALA A 68 -0.78 5.54 -8.01
C ALA A 68 -2.05 5.63 -8.87
N ALA A 69 -1.91 6.09 -10.11
CA ALA A 69 -3.04 6.18 -11.04
C ALA A 69 -3.56 4.80 -11.41
N GLN A 70 -2.65 3.83 -11.58
CA GLN A 70 -3.01 2.46 -11.90
C GLN A 70 -3.84 1.83 -10.77
N LEU A 71 -3.41 2.00 -9.53
CA LEU A 71 -4.14 1.47 -8.37
C LEU A 71 -5.45 2.21 -8.16
N ALA A 72 -5.49 3.51 -8.41
CA ALA A 72 -6.73 4.29 -8.31
C ALA A 72 -7.77 3.83 -9.33
N ALA A 73 -7.33 3.36 -10.49
CA ALA A 73 -8.24 2.82 -11.50
C ALA A 73 -8.83 1.46 -11.06
N ILE A 74 -8.04 0.66 -10.34
CA ILE A 74 -8.51 -0.64 -9.81
C ILE A 74 -9.42 -0.44 -8.61
N PHE A 75 -9.05 0.48 -7.71
CA PHE A 75 -9.74 0.74 -6.45
C PHE A 75 -10.17 2.20 -6.36
N PRO A 76 -11.21 2.61 -7.10
CA PRO A 76 -11.67 4.00 -7.08
C PRO A 76 -12.07 4.44 -5.68
N SER A 77 -11.72 5.65 -5.32
CA SER A 77 -12.07 6.28 -4.03
C SER A 77 -11.43 5.59 -2.81
N VAL A 78 -10.48 4.69 -3.01
CA VAL A 78 -9.76 4.07 -1.90
C VAL A 78 -8.43 4.81 -1.73
N PRO A 79 -8.09 5.26 -0.50
CA PRO A 79 -6.82 5.94 -0.28
C PRO A 79 -5.65 4.98 -0.41
N ILE A 80 -4.53 5.50 -0.92
CA ILE A 80 -3.35 4.72 -1.24
C ILE A 80 -2.13 5.34 -0.56
N ALA A 81 -1.30 4.51 0.05
CA ALA A 81 0.00 4.91 0.56
C ALA A 81 1.06 3.96 0.00
N PHE A 82 2.27 4.46 -0.14
CA PHE A 82 3.39 3.66 -0.65
C PHE A 82 4.45 3.43 0.40
N MET A 83 5.10 2.28 0.30
CA MET A 83 6.29 1.94 1.08
C MET A 83 7.46 1.88 0.10
N THR A 84 8.61 2.46 0.44
CA THR A 84 9.75 2.39 -0.45
C THR A 84 11.07 2.64 0.25
N GLY A 85 12.12 1.95 -0.22
CA GLY A 85 13.50 2.25 0.15
C GLY A 85 14.14 3.30 -0.75
N VAL A 86 13.40 3.78 -1.76
CA VAL A 86 13.92 4.79 -2.69
C VAL A 86 13.97 6.16 -2.00
N PRO A 87 15.14 6.81 -1.95
CA PRO A 87 15.25 8.12 -1.28
C PRO A 87 14.43 9.21 -1.97
N PRO A 88 14.06 10.28 -1.25
CA PRO A 88 13.21 11.33 -1.81
C PRO A 88 13.74 11.95 -3.11
N LYS A 89 15.04 12.21 -3.19
CA LYS A 89 15.65 12.76 -4.41
C LYS A 89 15.47 11.84 -5.61
N ARG A 90 15.65 10.55 -5.39
CA ARG A 90 15.52 9.57 -6.46
C ARG A 90 14.06 9.39 -6.86
N ARG A 91 13.15 9.45 -5.89
CA ARG A 91 11.71 9.40 -6.19
C ARG A 91 11.32 10.56 -7.12
N ALA A 92 11.79 11.76 -6.81
CA ALA A 92 11.51 12.93 -7.65
C ALA A 92 12.07 12.75 -9.06
N ALA A 93 13.30 12.21 -9.18
CA ALA A 93 13.92 11.93 -10.47
C ALA A 93 13.15 10.88 -11.27
N LEU A 94 12.46 9.95 -10.59
CA LEU A 94 11.63 8.93 -11.23
C LEU A 94 10.20 9.43 -11.54
N GLY A 95 9.90 10.68 -11.23
CA GLY A 95 8.59 11.26 -11.49
C GLY A 95 7.51 10.87 -10.48
N VAL A 96 7.91 10.40 -9.30
CA VAL A 96 6.97 10.02 -8.25
C VAL A 96 6.56 11.28 -7.49
N THR A 97 5.28 11.62 -7.57
CA THR A 97 4.74 12.83 -6.96
C THR A 97 3.76 12.57 -5.82
N HIS A 98 3.46 11.30 -5.54
CA HIS A 98 2.55 10.93 -4.47
C HIS A 98 3.15 11.34 -3.12
N ASP A 99 2.36 12.01 -2.27
CA ASP A 99 2.86 12.57 -1.02
C ASP A 99 2.71 11.63 0.19
N ARG A 100 1.98 10.54 0.06
CA ARG A 100 1.79 9.59 1.16
C ARG A 100 2.74 8.41 0.98
N VAL A 101 3.99 8.60 1.42
CA VAL A 101 5.07 7.64 1.25
C VAL A 101 5.71 7.34 2.60
N ILE A 102 5.85 6.04 2.90
CA ILE A 102 6.52 5.55 4.11
C ILE A 102 7.89 5.03 3.68
N GLU A 103 8.95 5.60 4.23
CA GLU A 103 10.32 5.22 3.85
C GLU A 103 10.77 3.97 4.59
N LYS A 104 11.37 3.03 3.87
CA LYS A 104 11.97 1.83 4.45
C LYS A 104 13.43 2.10 4.79
N PRO A 105 13.97 1.58 5.89
CA PRO A 105 13.24 0.88 6.95
C PRO A 105 12.38 1.85 7.76
N PHE A 106 11.23 1.39 8.19
CA PHE A 106 10.32 2.23 8.97
C PHE A 106 10.13 1.66 10.38
N GLU A 107 9.77 2.54 11.32
CA GLU A 107 9.37 2.13 12.64
C GLU A 107 7.89 1.74 12.60
N LEU A 108 7.51 0.81 13.48
CA LEU A 108 6.13 0.31 13.52
C LEU A 108 5.15 1.42 13.83
N GLU A 109 5.52 2.34 14.71
CA GLU A 109 4.67 3.48 15.04
C GLU A 109 4.42 4.39 13.83
N THR A 110 5.47 4.62 13.02
CA THR A 110 5.35 5.43 11.81
C THR A 110 4.40 4.77 10.82
N LEU A 111 4.51 3.45 10.66
CA LEU A 111 3.62 2.71 9.79
C LEU A 111 2.16 2.85 10.25
N LEU A 112 1.90 2.64 11.54
CA LEU A 112 0.55 2.70 12.08
C LEU A 112 -0.05 4.10 12.00
N GLU A 113 0.76 5.13 12.26
CA GLU A 113 0.31 6.52 12.12
C GLU A 113 -0.04 6.84 10.67
N SER A 114 0.78 6.39 9.73
CA SER A 114 0.55 6.63 8.30
C SER A 114 -0.73 5.96 7.83
N VAL A 115 -0.98 4.72 8.28
CA VAL A 115 -2.20 4.01 7.93
C VAL A 115 -3.43 4.72 8.53
N ALA A 116 -3.35 5.13 9.79
CA ALA A 116 -4.45 5.84 10.44
C ALA A 116 -4.78 7.15 9.71
N GLN A 117 -3.75 7.93 9.35
CA GLN A 117 -3.94 9.17 8.61
C GLN A 117 -4.55 8.93 7.23
N MET A 118 -4.09 7.89 6.55
CA MET A 118 -4.62 7.51 5.24
C MET A 118 -6.12 7.23 5.32
N LEU A 119 -6.57 6.53 6.36
CA LEU A 119 -7.97 6.16 6.51
C LEU A 119 -8.86 7.34 6.92
N GLU A 120 -8.30 8.37 7.51
CA GLU A 120 -9.05 9.57 7.89
C GLU A 120 -9.37 10.48 6.70
N GLU A 121 -8.62 10.36 5.61
CA GLU A 121 -8.73 11.27 4.46
C GLU A 121 -9.69 10.78 3.38
N LYS A 122 -10.69 10.08 3.75
CA LYS A 122 -11.68 9.63 2.77
C LYS A 122 -12.54 10.76 2.25
#